data_27a055be5a7465c478cb46d6dbcdcd5c
#
_entry.id   27a055be5a7465c478cb46d6dbcdcd5c
#
_cell.length_a   1.000
_cell.length_b   1.000
_cell.length_c   1.000
_cell.angle_alpha   90.00
_cell.angle_beta   90.00
_cell.angle_gamma   90.00
#
_symmetry.space_group_name_H-M   'P 1'
#
loop_
_entity.id
_entity.type
_entity.pdbx_description
1 polymer ?
#
loop_
_entity_poly.entity_id
_entity_poly.type
_entity_poly.pdbx_seq_one_letter_code
_entity_poly.pdbx_strand_id
1 'polypeptide(L)'
;MKKTIKTLALFLLCLMCLILQASCSSDEEITDADANTELVKEATNYLNGEIVLRTNATMNGVNKTLLPEGCPTKFKFEWSKTDAQTFTISLLDFTVGNMGMIINFKCDVKTMVLNSWEQKEYTGDGWIKFKGEYGSVWGTDTDGSASSAKGSSVQGYYNAKTHEIQFIVNYNMMNVRSECFKQTIDKSRLATFDADKAKYEADLAAYKKEHGIK
;
A
#
# COMPACT_ATOMS: atom_id res chain seq x y z
N MET A 1 -42.38 -52.34 -24.42
CA MET A 1 -42.58 -51.12 -23.70
C MET A 1 -41.68 -50.93 -22.47
N LYS A 2 -41.13 -51.95 -21.74
CA LYS A 2 -40.26 -51.78 -20.57
C LYS A 2 -38.79 -51.36 -20.86
N LYS A 3 -38.28 -51.62 -22.07
CA LYS A 3 -36.89 -51.27 -22.44
C LYS A 3 -36.70 -49.79 -22.84
N THR A 4 -37.69 -49.16 -23.44
CA THR A 4 -37.66 -47.76 -23.87
C THR A 4 -37.71 -46.77 -22.68
N ILE A 5 -38.39 -47.14 -21.58
CA ILE A 5 -38.51 -46.31 -20.39
C ILE A 5 -37.19 -46.24 -19.62
N LYS A 6 -36.41 -47.35 -19.60
CA LYS A 6 -35.10 -47.38 -18.93
C LYS A 6 -34.05 -46.54 -19.68
N THR A 7 -34.10 -46.50 -21.02
CA THR A 7 -33.19 -45.70 -21.83
C THR A 7 -33.49 -44.20 -21.71
N LEU A 8 -34.77 -43.84 -21.64
CA LEU A 8 -35.21 -42.45 -21.46
C LEU A 8 -34.84 -41.92 -20.07
N ALA A 9 -34.98 -42.74 -19.02
CA ALA A 9 -34.57 -42.36 -17.66
C ALA A 9 -33.05 -42.17 -17.50
N LEU A 10 -32.25 -42.99 -18.22
CA LEU A 10 -30.79 -42.86 -18.22
C LEU A 10 -30.32 -41.60 -18.96
N PHE A 11 -31.02 -41.23 -20.07
CA PHE A 11 -30.74 -40.00 -20.80
C PHE A 11 -31.11 -38.74 -19.99
N LEU A 12 -32.23 -38.78 -19.24
CA LEU A 12 -32.61 -37.66 -18.34
C LEU A 12 -31.62 -37.51 -17.18
N LEU A 13 -31.11 -38.62 -16.65
CA LEU A 13 -30.13 -38.59 -15.56
C LEU A 13 -28.75 -38.03 -16.02
N CYS A 14 -28.31 -38.37 -17.24
CA CYS A 14 -27.10 -37.79 -17.85
C CYS A 14 -27.28 -36.30 -18.17
N LEU A 15 -28.47 -35.86 -18.58
CA LEU A 15 -28.73 -34.44 -18.85
C LEU A 15 -28.74 -33.60 -17.55
N MET A 16 -29.23 -34.16 -16.45
CA MET A 16 -29.15 -33.49 -15.13
C MET A 16 -27.72 -33.40 -14.58
N CYS A 17 -26.84 -34.35 -14.88
CA CYS A 17 -25.43 -34.28 -14.48
C CYS A 17 -24.63 -33.22 -15.28
N LEU A 18 -25.07 -32.87 -16.49
CA LEU A 18 -24.42 -31.83 -17.30
C LEU A 18 -24.79 -30.39 -16.87
N ILE A 19 -25.86 -30.22 -16.12
CA ILE A 19 -26.27 -28.88 -15.61
C ILE A 19 -25.64 -28.56 -14.25
N LEU A 20 -25.06 -29.54 -13.55
CA LEU A 20 -24.40 -29.35 -12.24
C LEU A 20 -22.91 -29.05 -12.35
N GLN A 21 -22.34 -28.91 -13.53
CA GLN A 21 -20.92 -28.51 -13.72
C GLN A 21 -20.74 -27.03 -14.13
N ALA A 22 -21.82 -26.24 -14.13
CA ALA A 22 -21.75 -24.79 -14.38
C ALA A 22 -21.84 -23.96 -13.10
N SER A 23 -21.37 -24.50 -11.97
CA SER A 23 -21.31 -23.76 -10.72
C SER A 23 -20.05 -24.15 -9.96
N CYS A 24 -18.91 -23.73 -10.50
CA CYS A 24 -17.72 -23.51 -9.67
C CYS A 24 -16.65 -22.77 -10.49
N SER A 25 -16.23 -21.74 -9.96
CA SER A 25 -15.19 -20.79 -10.30
C SER A 25 -15.69 -19.59 -11.09
N SER A 26 -16.43 -18.71 -10.41
CA SER A 26 -16.06 -17.34 -10.53
C SER A 26 -14.78 -17.17 -9.70
N ASP A 27 -13.66 -17.72 -10.14
CA ASP A 27 -12.40 -17.05 -9.99
C ASP A 27 -12.63 -15.72 -10.72
N GLU A 28 -13.07 -14.69 -9.97
CA GLU A 28 -12.96 -13.34 -10.46
C GLU A 28 -11.49 -13.20 -10.80
N GLU A 29 -11.16 -13.25 -12.08
CA GLU A 29 -9.85 -12.83 -12.55
C GLU A 29 -9.59 -11.52 -11.86
N ILE A 30 -8.56 -11.49 -11.01
CA ILE A 30 -8.03 -10.25 -10.46
C ILE A 30 -7.46 -9.53 -11.67
N THR A 31 -8.32 -8.81 -12.37
CA THR A 31 -7.92 -8.03 -13.53
C THR A 31 -7.13 -6.87 -12.97
N ASP A 32 -5.82 -6.87 -13.17
CA ASP A 32 -4.93 -5.71 -12.98
C ASP A 32 -5.24 -4.65 -14.06
N ALA A 33 -6.54 -4.34 -14.23
CA ALA A 33 -6.98 -3.35 -15.20
C ALA A 33 -6.52 -1.95 -14.77
N ASP A 34 -6.14 -1.15 -15.74
CA ASP A 34 -5.71 0.23 -15.53
C ASP A 34 -6.82 1.06 -14.84
N ALA A 35 -6.43 1.96 -13.96
CA ALA A 35 -7.36 2.88 -13.32
C ALA A 35 -8.01 3.82 -14.34
N ASN A 36 -9.19 4.36 -13.97
CA ASN A 36 -9.90 5.33 -14.80
C ASN A 36 -9.00 6.56 -15.10
N THR A 37 -8.80 6.87 -16.38
CA THR A 37 -7.89 7.91 -16.85
C THR A 37 -8.20 9.30 -16.27
N GLU A 38 -9.46 9.66 -16.09
CA GLU A 38 -9.85 10.96 -15.51
C GLU A 38 -9.47 11.02 -14.02
N LEU A 39 -9.68 9.95 -13.27
CA LEU A 39 -9.25 9.87 -11.87
C LEU A 39 -7.73 9.93 -11.73
N VAL A 40 -7.00 9.28 -12.63
CA VAL A 40 -5.53 9.34 -12.63
C VAL A 40 -5.05 10.75 -12.94
N LYS A 41 -5.69 11.45 -13.87
CA LYS A 41 -5.38 12.86 -14.17
C LYS A 41 -5.63 13.77 -12.98
N GLU A 42 -6.74 13.59 -12.26
CA GLU A 42 -7.01 14.32 -11.01
C GLU A 42 -5.94 13.98 -9.94
N ALA A 43 -5.59 12.70 -9.80
CA ALA A 43 -4.55 12.26 -8.89
C ALA A 43 -3.20 12.93 -9.20
N THR A 44 -2.79 12.98 -10.47
CA THR A 44 -1.52 13.61 -10.92
C THR A 44 -1.40 15.07 -10.49
N ASN A 45 -2.50 15.81 -10.45
CA ASN A 45 -2.50 17.22 -10.05
C ASN A 45 -2.26 17.40 -8.54
N TYR A 46 -2.69 16.47 -7.71
CA TYR A 46 -2.62 16.62 -6.26
C TYR A 46 -1.60 15.71 -5.61
N LEU A 47 -1.57 14.42 -5.96
CA LEU A 47 -0.60 13.44 -5.44
C LEU A 47 0.71 13.56 -6.21
N ASN A 48 1.44 14.64 -6.01
CA ASN A 48 2.70 14.92 -6.71
C ASN A 48 3.63 15.77 -5.83
N GLY A 49 4.94 15.55 -5.97
CA GLY A 49 5.96 16.22 -5.18
C GLY A 49 6.14 15.61 -3.78
N GLU A 50 6.66 16.40 -2.86
CA GLU A 50 6.85 15.99 -1.47
C GLU A 50 5.57 16.15 -0.66
N ILE A 51 5.22 15.12 0.10
CA ILE A 51 4.02 15.05 0.93
C ILE A 51 4.39 14.44 2.28
N VAL A 52 3.95 15.08 3.36
CA VAL A 52 4.15 14.57 4.72
C VAL A 52 2.92 13.79 5.16
N LEU A 53 3.16 12.54 5.51
CA LEU A 53 2.12 11.60 5.96
C LEU A 53 2.52 11.01 7.33
N ARG A 54 1.55 10.56 8.08
CA ARG A 54 1.79 9.83 9.32
C ARG A 54 1.91 8.34 9.02
N THR A 55 2.98 7.75 9.53
CA THR A 55 3.27 6.33 9.32
C THR A 55 3.59 5.60 10.62
N ASN A 56 3.26 4.33 10.64
CA ASN A 56 3.72 3.39 11.64
C ASN A 56 4.76 2.46 11.01
N ALA A 57 5.86 2.20 11.69
CA ALA A 57 6.89 1.28 11.24
C ALA A 57 7.01 0.09 12.19
N THR A 58 7.17 -1.09 11.60
CA THR A 58 7.48 -2.34 12.32
C THR A 58 8.78 -2.93 11.80
N MET A 59 9.51 -3.62 12.66
CA MET A 59 10.67 -4.42 12.29
C MET A 59 10.57 -5.76 13.02
N ASN A 60 10.59 -6.86 12.27
CA ASN A 60 10.34 -8.21 12.78
C ASN A 60 9.01 -8.30 13.58
N GLY A 61 7.96 -7.61 13.12
CA GLY A 61 6.65 -7.56 13.78
C GLY A 61 6.57 -6.67 15.03
N VAL A 62 7.68 -6.07 15.45
CA VAL A 62 7.71 -5.17 16.61
C VAL A 62 7.49 -3.73 16.18
N ASN A 63 6.52 -3.06 16.79
CA ASN A 63 6.27 -1.63 16.54
C ASN A 63 7.50 -0.80 16.97
N LYS A 64 8.00 0.01 16.04
CA LYS A 64 9.14 0.91 16.23
C LYS A 64 8.74 2.36 16.38
N THR A 65 7.53 2.70 15.95
CA THR A 65 7.00 4.08 16.07
C THR A 65 6.60 4.38 17.52
N LEU A 66 6.04 3.41 18.23
CA LEU A 66 5.57 3.45 19.62
C LEU A 66 4.39 4.42 19.86
N LEU A 67 4.42 5.62 19.30
CA LEU A 67 3.38 6.62 19.49
C LEU A 67 2.18 6.36 18.56
N PRO A 68 0.94 6.39 19.06
CA PRO A 68 -0.26 6.04 18.31
C PRO A 68 -0.55 6.98 17.14
N GLU A 69 -0.12 8.23 17.22
CA GLU A 69 -0.31 9.22 16.14
C GLU A 69 0.56 8.95 14.92
N GLY A 70 1.50 8.00 15.02
CA GLY A 70 2.47 7.71 13.97
C GLY A 70 3.59 8.74 13.86
N CYS A 71 4.61 8.40 13.09
CA CYS A 71 5.75 9.26 12.81
C CYS A 71 5.46 10.15 11.59
N PRO A 72 5.68 11.46 11.65
CA PRO A 72 5.69 12.30 10.46
C PRO A 72 6.77 11.82 9.50
N THR A 73 6.36 11.46 8.28
CA THR A 73 7.23 10.87 7.26
C THR A 73 7.03 11.59 5.95
N LYS A 74 8.12 12.01 5.33
CA LYS A 74 8.09 12.73 4.06
C LYS A 74 8.32 11.77 2.91
N PHE A 75 7.30 11.58 2.09
CA PHE A 75 7.35 10.82 0.84
C PHE A 75 7.44 11.76 -0.35
N LYS A 76 8.04 11.29 -1.45
CA LYS A 76 8.02 11.98 -2.72
C LYS A 76 7.28 11.12 -3.75
N PHE A 77 6.35 11.74 -4.46
CA PHE A 77 5.55 11.13 -5.54
C PHE A 77 5.94 11.81 -6.85
N GLU A 78 6.35 11.04 -7.84
CA GLU A 78 6.81 11.55 -9.14
C GLU A 78 6.14 10.77 -10.28
N TRP A 79 5.18 11.41 -10.95
CA TRP A 79 4.46 10.78 -12.06
C TRP A 79 5.35 10.65 -13.29
N SER A 80 5.21 9.51 -13.97
CA SER A 80 5.91 9.24 -15.23
C SER A 80 5.44 10.21 -16.32
N LYS A 81 6.38 10.64 -17.15
CA LYS A 81 6.09 11.48 -18.33
C LYS A 81 5.67 10.65 -19.55
N THR A 82 5.90 9.36 -19.53
CA THR A 82 5.70 8.45 -20.66
C THR A 82 4.56 7.47 -20.45
N ASP A 83 4.16 7.23 -19.20
CA ASP A 83 3.05 6.36 -18.83
C ASP A 83 2.21 7.04 -17.74
N ALA A 84 1.04 7.52 -18.13
CA ALA A 84 0.13 8.23 -17.23
C ALA A 84 -0.38 7.38 -16.05
N GLN A 85 -0.32 6.05 -16.16
CA GLN A 85 -0.75 5.11 -15.11
C GLN A 85 0.35 4.81 -14.09
N THR A 86 1.55 5.36 -14.26
CA THR A 86 2.72 5.01 -13.44
C THR A 86 3.29 6.23 -12.71
N PHE A 87 3.66 6.04 -11.47
CA PHE A 87 4.43 7.01 -10.69
C PHE A 87 5.45 6.31 -9.79
N THR A 88 6.46 7.06 -9.36
CA THR A 88 7.46 6.58 -8.41
C THR A 88 7.12 7.09 -7.01
N ILE A 89 7.16 6.22 -6.00
CA ILE A 89 7.18 6.59 -4.59
C ILE A 89 8.62 6.49 -4.09
N SER A 90 9.10 7.55 -3.45
CA SER A 90 10.41 7.59 -2.81
C SER A 90 10.29 8.01 -1.35
N LEU A 91 11.16 7.46 -0.53
CA LEU A 91 11.34 7.82 0.87
C LEU A 91 12.85 7.93 1.13
N LEU A 92 13.30 9.06 1.63
CA LEU A 92 14.71 9.32 1.89
C LEU A 92 14.93 9.57 3.37
N ASP A 93 16.07 9.11 3.87
CA ASP A 93 16.56 9.32 5.23
C ASP A 93 15.52 8.96 6.31
N PHE A 94 14.77 7.88 6.05
CA PHE A 94 13.75 7.42 6.98
C PHE A 94 14.38 6.70 8.17
N THR A 95 14.13 7.23 9.33
CA THR A 95 14.42 6.58 10.60
C THR A 95 13.26 6.81 11.56
N VAL A 96 12.96 5.82 12.38
CA VAL A 96 11.89 5.91 13.36
C VAL A 96 12.22 5.12 14.62
N GLY A 97 12.04 5.76 15.75
CA GLY A 97 12.17 5.10 17.05
C GLY A 97 13.51 4.40 17.25
N ASN A 98 13.45 3.12 17.57
CA ASN A 98 14.60 2.26 17.84
C ASN A 98 15.01 1.41 16.62
N MET A 99 14.81 1.87 15.39
CA MET A 99 15.22 1.09 14.22
C MET A 99 16.73 0.92 14.12
N GLY A 100 17.50 1.88 14.61
CA GLY A 100 18.95 1.82 14.59
C GLY A 100 19.56 1.89 13.19
N MET A 101 18.78 2.32 12.19
CA MET A 101 19.21 2.43 10.80
C MET A 101 18.48 3.56 10.08
N ILE A 102 19.10 4.09 9.05
CA ILE A 102 18.50 5.02 8.10
C ILE A 102 18.14 4.22 6.84
N ILE A 103 16.89 4.33 6.40
CA ILE A 103 16.37 3.62 5.22
C ILE A 103 16.02 4.62 4.13
N ASN A 104 16.45 4.31 2.92
CA ASN A 104 16.00 4.95 1.70
C ASN A 104 15.27 3.93 0.85
N PHE A 105 14.23 4.35 0.17
CA PHE A 105 13.36 3.49 -0.61
C PHE A 105 12.92 4.18 -1.89
N LYS A 106 12.80 3.42 -2.97
CA LYS A 106 12.24 3.86 -4.24
C LYS A 106 11.54 2.70 -4.92
N CYS A 107 10.28 2.93 -5.36
CA CYS A 107 9.51 1.94 -6.10
C CYS A 107 8.63 2.60 -7.15
N ASP A 108 8.66 2.10 -8.37
CA ASP A 108 7.70 2.46 -9.39
C ASP A 108 6.41 1.67 -9.15
N VAL A 109 5.28 2.37 -9.20
CA VAL A 109 3.95 1.83 -8.94
C VAL A 109 3.03 2.10 -10.11
N LYS A 110 2.12 1.18 -10.39
CA LYS A 110 1.09 1.30 -11.39
C LYS A 110 -0.27 1.49 -10.73
N THR A 111 -1.10 2.37 -11.30
CA THR A 111 -2.49 2.58 -10.86
C THR A 111 -3.41 1.55 -11.50
N MET A 112 -4.42 1.13 -10.76
CA MET A 112 -5.35 0.07 -11.14
C MET A 112 -6.76 0.38 -10.65
N VAL A 113 -7.74 -0.29 -11.20
CA VAL A 113 -9.09 -0.31 -10.64
C VAL A 113 -9.12 -1.15 -9.35
N LEU A 114 -10.04 -0.82 -8.47
CA LEU A 114 -10.31 -1.63 -7.28
C LEU A 114 -11.09 -2.89 -7.69
N ASN A 115 -10.75 -4.03 -7.11
CA ASN A 115 -11.55 -5.23 -7.23
C ASN A 115 -12.85 -5.15 -6.39
N SER A 116 -13.75 -6.11 -6.54
CA SER A 116 -15.05 -6.13 -5.87
C SER A 116 -14.98 -6.15 -4.33
N TRP A 117 -13.92 -6.72 -3.75
CA TRP A 117 -13.70 -6.73 -2.31
C TRP A 117 -13.19 -5.39 -1.80
N GLU A 118 -12.23 -4.82 -2.50
CA GLU A 118 -11.67 -3.50 -2.19
C GLU A 118 -12.74 -2.40 -2.28
N GLN A 119 -13.67 -2.49 -3.23
CA GLN A 119 -14.81 -1.55 -3.36
C GLN A 119 -15.76 -1.58 -2.17
N LYS A 120 -15.82 -2.67 -1.40
CA LYS A 120 -16.61 -2.75 -0.17
C LYS A 120 -15.97 -1.98 0.99
N GLU A 121 -14.65 -1.87 0.99
CA GLU A 121 -13.89 -1.14 2.01
C GLU A 121 -13.70 0.33 1.62
N TYR A 122 -13.32 0.56 0.37
CA TYR A 122 -13.10 1.90 -0.20
C TYR A 122 -14.34 2.36 -0.94
N THR A 123 -15.38 2.69 -0.18
CA THR A 123 -16.70 3.08 -0.71
C THR A 123 -16.72 4.49 -1.28
N GLY A 124 -17.61 4.75 -2.23
CA GLY A 124 -17.77 6.03 -2.90
C GLY A 124 -16.85 6.20 -4.12
N ASP A 125 -17.02 7.32 -4.80
CA ASP A 125 -16.30 7.61 -6.02
C ASP A 125 -14.88 8.13 -5.76
N GLY A 126 -14.00 7.97 -6.73
CA GLY A 126 -12.68 8.61 -6.76
C GLY A 126 -11.53 7.72 -6.31
N TRP A 127 -11.78 6.52 -5.83
CA TRP A 127 -10.74 5.61 -5.40
C TRP A 127 -9.99 4.96 -6.57
N ILE A 128 -8.67 4.98 -6.48
CA ILE A 128 -7.74 4.21 -7.31
C ILE A 128 -6.83 3.39 -6.40
N LYS A 129 -6.51 2.19 -6.83
CA LYS A 129 -5.48 1.35 -6.24
C LYS A 129 -4.15 1.64 -6.92
N PHE A 130 -3.05 1.51 -6.20
CA PHE A 130 -1.71 1.48 -6.80
C PHE A 130 -0.88 0.36 -6.18
N LYS A 131 -0.05 -0.26 -7.01
CA LYS A 131 0.82 -1.36 -6.62
C LYS A 131 2.16 -1.24 -7.34
N GLY A 132 3.24 -1.53 -6.62
CA GLY A 132 4.60 -1.64 -7.16
C GLY A 132 5.33 -2.80 -6.53
N GLU A 133 6.16 -3.45 -7.32
CA GLU A 133 7.04 -4.54 -6.93
C GLU A 133 8.45 -4.28 -7.46
N TYR A 134 9.43 -5.01 -6.93
CA TYR A 134 10.84 -4.88 -7.34
C TYR A 134 11.48 -3.51 -7.06
N GLY A 135 10.94 -2.77 -6.10
CA GLY A 135 11.55 -1.55 -5.61
C GLY A 135 12.93 -1.79 -5.01
N SER A 136 13.67 -0.72 -4.82
CA SER A 136 15.01 -0.71 -4.25
C SER A 136 15.00 -0.08 -2.87
N VAL A 137 15.73 -0.69 -1.96
CA VAL A 137 15.99 -0.17 -0.61
C VAL A 137 17.49 -0.11 -0.40
N TRP A 138 17.96 0.96 0.21
CA TRP A 138 19.34 1.08 0.67
C TRP A 138 19.37 1.86 1.98
N GLY A 139 20.35 1.60 2.79
CA GLY A 139 20.43 2.20 4.11
C GLY A 139 21.82 2.18 4.69
N THR A 140 21.93 2.80 5.85
CA THR A 140 23.13 2.81 6.65
C THR A 140 22.76 2.39 8.07
N ASP A 141 23.43 1.38 8.59
CA ASP A 141 23.28 0.93 9.97
C ASP A 141 23.99 1.89 10.94
N THR A 142 23.72 1.74 12.22
CA THR A 142 24.32 2.61 13.28
C THR A 142 25.83 2.51 13.36
N ASP A 143 26.44 1.42 12.89
CA ASP A 143 27.89 1.24 12.79
C ASP A 143 28.50 1.83 11.51
N GLY A 144 27.68 2.45 10.65
CA GLY A 144 28.08 3.04 9.38
C GLY A 144 28.16 2.02 8.23
N SER A 145 27.82 0.76 8.46
CA SER A 145 27.78 -0.22 7.36
C SER A 145 26.61 0.05 6.41
N ALA A 146 26.87 -0.08 5.11
CA ALA A 146 25.84 0.08 4.09
C ALA A 146 25.14 -1.25 3.81
N SER A 147 23.82 -1.20 3.73
CA SER A 147 22.98 -2.32 3.35
C SER A 147 22.07 -1.98 2.18
N SER A 148 21.72 -2.96 1.37
CA SER A 148 20.78 -2.78 0.26
C SER A 148 19.98 -4.04 0.01
N ALA A 149 18.72 -3.87 -0.44
CA ALA A 149 17.85 -4.95 -0.86
C ALA A 149 17.08 -4.55 -2.14
N LYS A 150 16.67 -5.57 -2.89
CA LYS A 150 15.73 -5.44 -4.01
C LYS A 150 14.46 -6.22 -3.69
N GLY A 151 13.40 -5.98 -4.47
CA GLY A 151 12.14 -6.68 -4.30
C GLY A 151 11.28 -6.12 -3.17
N SER A 152 11.54 -4.88 -2.76
CA SER A 152 10.58 -4.14 -1.95
C SER A 152 9.29 -3.91 -2.72
N SER A 153 8.18 -3.80 -2.01
CA SER A 153 6.87 -3.62 -2.62
C SER A 153 6.08 -2.52 -1.93
N VAL A 154 5.15 -1.95 -2.68
CA VAL A 154 4.20 -0.99 -2.17
C VAL A 154 2.82 -1.34 -2.69
N GLN A 155 1.81 -1.21 -1.85
CA GLN A 155 0.42 -1.30 -2.25
C GLN A 155 -0.41 -0.30 -1.45
N GLY A 156 -1.31 0.39 -2.13
CA GLY A 156 -2.17 1.36 -1.47
C GLY A 156 -3.33 1.82 -2.30
N TYR A 157 -4.06 2.77 -1.70
CA TYR A 157 -5.29 3.34 -2.22
C TYR A 157 -5.25 4.86 -2.06
N TYR A 158 -5.71 5.54 -3.08
CA TYR A 158 -5.81 6.98 -3.08
C TYR A 158 -7.17 7.40 -3.64
N ASN A 159 -7.83 8.33 -2.97
CA ASN A 159 -9.04 8.95 -3.48
C ASN A 159 -8.71 10.29 -4.13
N ALA A 160 -8.89 10.37 -5.45
CA ALA A 160 -8.57 11.57 -6.23
C ALA A 160 -9.47 12.76 -5.88
N LYS A 161 -10.69 12.50 -5.35
CA LYS A 161 -11.67 13.55 -5.01
C LYS A 161 -11.55 14.06 -3.58
N THR A 162 -11.34 13.15 -2.61
CA THR A 162 -11.23 13.51 -1.17
C THR A 162 -9.79 13.68 -0.70
N HIS A 163 -8.82 13.29 -1.54
CA HIS A 163 -7.38 13.27 -1.24
C HIS A 163 -7.01 12.39 -0.04
N GLU A 164 -7.84 11.42 0.28
CA GLU A 164 -7.51 10.39 1.25
C GLU A 164 -6.49 9.42 0.65
N ILE A 165 -5.52 9.01 1.46
CA ILE A 165 -4.49 8.05 1.06
C ILE A 165 -4.25 7.04 2.18
N GLN A 166 -3.96 5.80 1.78
CA GLN A 166 -3.48 4.73 2.66
C GLN A 166 -2.58 3.81 1.86
N PHE A 167 -1.45 3.39 2.40
CA PHE A 167 -0.60 2.40 1.75
C PHE A 167 0.35 1.71 2.71
N ILE A 168 0.91 0.61 2.26
CA ILE A 168 1.90 -0.19 2.96
C ILE A 168 3.14 -0.30 2.09
N VAL A 169 4.31 -0.12 2.71
CA VAL A 169 5.61 -0.41 2.12
C VAL A 169 6.22 -1.61 2.83
N ASN A 170 6.58 -2.63 2.07
CA ASN A 170 7.42 -3.72 2.54
C ASN A 170 8.82 -3.51 1.96
N TYR A 171 9.80 -3.27 2.81
CA TYR A 171 11.15 -2.93 2.38
C TYR A 171 11.98 -4.14 1.97
N ASN A 172 11.51 -5.36 2.24
CA ASN A 172 12.27 -6.59 2.00
C ASN A 172 13.69 -6.57 2.61
N MET A 173 13.85 -5.84 3.71
CA MET A 173 15.08 -5.69 4.47
C MET A 173 14.75 -5.84 5.95
N MET A 174 15.32 -6.83 6.63
CA MET A 174 15.12 -7.14 8.05
C MET A 174 13.64 -7.15 8.49
N ASN A 175 12.73 -7.58 7.63
CA ASN A 175 11.27 -7.54 7.85
C ASN A 175 10.76 -6.15 8.29
N VAL A 176 11.35 -5.09 7.76
CA VAL A 176 10.87 -3.73 7.99
C VAL A 176 9.69 -3.45 7.09
N ARG A 177 8.65 -2.91 7.68
CA ARG A 177 7.41 -2.50 7.02
C ARG A 177 6.96 -1.14 7.55
N SER A 178 6.47 -0.29 6.68
CA SER A 178 5.79 0.95 7.04
C SER A 178 4.34 0.90 6.59
N GLU A 179 3.46 1.40 7.43
CA GLU A 179 2.04 1.58 7.14
C GLU A 179 1.72 3.08 7.22
N CYS A 180 1.33 3.65 6.09
CA CYS A 180 0.73 4.96 6.03
C CYS A 180 -0.76 4.80 6.36
N PHE A 181 -1.20 5.36 7.48
CA PHE A 181 -2.59 5.28 7.90
C PHE A 181 -3.53 5.94 6.90
N LYS A 182 -4.79 5.51 6.87
CA LYS A 182 -5.82 6.22 6.13
C LYS A 182 -5.96 7.64 6.67
N GLN A 183 -5.61 8.62 5.85
CA GLN A 183 -5.60 10.04 6.19
C GLN A 183 -5.81 10.89 4.96
N THR A 184 -6.38 12.10 5.15
CA THR A 184 -6.42 13.12 4.11
C THR A 184 -5.06 13.80 3.99
N ILE A 185 -4.58 13.98 2.77
CA ILE A 185 -3.34 14.71 2.49
C ILE A 185 -3.54 16.17 2.84
N ASP A 186 -2.66 16.70 3.69
CA ASP A 186 -2.55 18.13 3.96
C ASP A 186 -1.16 18.62 3.52
N LYS A 187 -1.12 19.32 2.38
CA LYS A 187 0.13 19.83 1.81
C LYS A 187 0.80 20.90 2.66
N SER A 188 0.08 21.57 3.58
CA SER A 188 0.66 22.58 4.48
C SER A 188 1.65 21.96 5.47
N ARG A 189 1.53 20.66 5.77
CA ARG A 189 2.42 19.92 6.66
C ARG A 189 3.86 19.82 6.17
N LEU A 190 4.10 20.06 4.88
CA LEU A 190 5.46 20.12 4.35
C LEU A 190 6.24 21.29 4.98
N ALA A 191 5.58 22.42 5.18
CA ALA A 191 6.20 23.61 5.79
C ALA A 191 6.50 23.44 7.30
N THR A 192 5.80 22.54 7.98
CA THR A 192 5.97 22.28 9.43
C THR A 192 6.73 20.97 9.70
N PHE A 193 7.18 20.27 8.67
CA PHE A 193 7.74 18.92 8.80
C PHE A 193 8.84 18.80 9.84
N ASP A 194 9.82 19.71 9.82
CA ASP A 194 10.97 19.64 10.74
C ASP A 194 10.52 19.87 12.19
N ALA A 195 9.58 20.78 12.43
CA ALA A 195 9.01 21.03 13.75
C ALA A 195 8.16 19.85 14.23
N ASP A 196 7.32 19.27 13.35
CA ASP A 196 6.50 18.10 13.65
C ASP A 196 7.38 16.88 13.95
N LYS A 197 8.49 16.72 13.23
CA LYS A 197 9.46 15.64 13.44
C LYS A 197 10.19 15.80 14.77
N ALA A 198 10.69 16.99 15.08
CA ALA A 198 11.35 17.28 16.34
C ALA A 198 10.40 17.07 17.54
N LYS A 199 9.12 17.48 17.40
CA LYS A 199 8.10 17.22 18.42
C LYS A 199 7.88 15.72 18.62
N TYR A 200 7.73 14.95 17.54
CA TYR A 200 7.58 13.49 17.61
C TYR A 200 8.76 12.85 18.34
N GLU A 201 9.99 13.25 18.06
CA GLU A 201 11.19 12.71 18.70
C GLU A 201 11.24 13.04 20.20
N ALA A 202 10.84 14.24 20.60
CA ALA A 202 10.73 14.62 22.00
C ALA A 202 9.64 13.82 22.74
N ASP A 203 8.46 13.68 22.14
CA ASP A 203 7.35 12.90 22.71
C ASP A 203 7.75 11.41 22.83
N LEU A 204 8.45 10.86 21.82
CA LEU A 204 8.96 9.51 21.84
C LEU A 204 9.99 9.29 22.96
N ALA A 205 10.90 10.24 23.17
CA ALA A 205 11.89 10.16 24.25
C ALA A 205 11.21 10.19 25.64
N ALA A 206 10.18 11.04 25.81
CA ALA A 206 9.37 11.08 27.02
C ALA A 206 8.63 9.76 27.26
N TYR A 207 7.98 9.24 26.23
CA TYR A 207 7.27 7.95 26.26
C TYR A 207 8.19 6.80 26.66
N LYS A 208 9.37 6.70 26.04
CA LYS A 208 10.37 5.66 26.38
C LYS A 208 10.81 5.75 27.83
N LYS A 209 11.10 6.96 28.32
CA LYS A 209 11.49 7.20 29.71
C LYS A 209 10.41 6.75 30.69
N GLU A 210 9.16 7.10 30.41
CA GLU A 210 8.01 6.74 31.25
C GLU A 210 7.79 5.23 31.33
N HIS A 211 8.00 4.52 30.20
CA HIS A 211 7.75 3.08 30.09
C HIS A 211 9.01 2.21 30.27
N GLY A 212 10.15 2.78 30.63
CA GLY A 212 11.40 2.05 30.84
C GLY A 212 11.96 1.38 29.57
N ILE A 213 11.61 1.90 28.38
CA ILE A 213 12.06 1.41 27.08
C ILE A 213 13.42 2.05 26.78
N LYS A 214 14.41 1.18 26.49
CA LYS A 214 15.76 1.60 26.11
C LYS A 214 15.87 1.87 24.60
#